data_5cbff53f83ecf5e965dc0f40aaf5aecd
#
_entry.id   5cbff53f83ecf5e965dc0f40aaf5aecd
#
_cell.length_a   1.000
_cell.length_b   1.000
_cell.length_c   1.000
_cell.angle_alpha   90.00
_cell.angle_beta   90.00
_cell.angle_gamma   90.00
#
_symmetry.space_group_name_H-M   'P 1'
#
loop_
_entity.id
_entity.type
_entity.pdbx_description
1 polymer ?
#
loop_
_entity_poly.entity_id
_entity_poly.type
_entity_poly.pdbx_seq_one_letter_code
_entity_poly.pdbx_strand_id
1 'polypeptide(L)'
;MNQKRVKQIVVGIAALVLMIMFTACAGVGASNSNGLSNLTFSGSLVSVDPAHHSVTLNVNGQTKTINNIPDNVISNLQTQIGKFYSIQASQNSDGTYSIESGTNVTPEANDTPDSNQTTSVSEPGSIDFIGSVQSANRSIIIVKMPDSSNLSLAVNGQTDLTQFNGSLPNAGQTVKVSATAINESFVATDLKPTDSGDLQNQNTVKFQGVTTQAVSSDRLIHFTVGNRSFSYPIVSTAELKDFNGNAQSIASATSVKVEVQFNGTSGSAIDVSNNSR
;
A
#
# COMPACT_ATOMS: atom_id res chain seq x y z
N MET A 1 -23.12 60.51 -32.35
CA MET A 1 -23.72 60.76 -31.01
C MET A 1 -23.73 59.48 -30.20
N ASN A 2 -23.22 59.53 -28.99
CA ASN A 2 -23.16 58.56 -27.91
C ASN A 2 -22.05 57.49 -27.94
N GLN A 3 -20.97 57.89 -27.30
CA GLN A 3 -20.01 57.00 -26.64
C GLN A 3 -20.67 56.29 -25.47
N LYS A 4 -20.58 54.95 -25.38
CA LYS A 4 -20.81 54.23 -24.12
C LYS A 4 -19.55 53.53 -23.72
N ARG A 5 -19.10 53.91 -22.53
CA ARG A 5 -17.93 53.57 -21.78
C ARG A 5 -17.80 52.05 -21.62
N VAL A 6 -16.67 51.52 -22.05
CA VAL A 6 -16.23 50.18 -21.67
C VAL A 6 -15.69 50.25 -20.23
N LYS A 7 -16.40 49.65 -19.31
CA LYS A 7 -15.89 49.43 -17.96
C LYS A 7 -14.94 48.25 -17.99
N GLN A 8 -13.68 48.49 -17.72
CA GLN A 8 -12.69 47.45 -17.41
C GLN A 8 -13.06 46.81 -16.09
N ILE A 9 -13.40 45.54 -16.13
CA ILE A 9 -13.49 44.69 -14.94
C ILE A 9 -12.11 44.04 -14.78
N VAL A 10 -11.35 44.55 -13.82
CA VAL A 10 -10.14 43.89 -13.32
C VAL A 10 -10.60 42.76 -12.43
N VAL A 11 -10.52 41.55 -12.95
CA VAL A 11 -10.74 40.34 -12.14
C VAL A 11 -9.43 40.02 -11.44
N GLY A 12 -9.37 40.33 -10.15
CA GLY A 12 -8.28 39.91 -9.30
C GLY A 12 -8.32 38.40 -9.12
N ILE A 13 -7.28 37.71 -9.56
CA ILE A 13 -7.07 36.31 -9.25
C ILE A 13 -6.57 36.23 -7.81
N ALA A 14 -7.49 35.93 -6.89
CA ALA A 14 -7.14 35.56 -5.54
C ALA A 14 -6.59 34.13 -5.59
N ALA A 15 -5.28 33.97 -5.43
CA ALA A 15 -4.64 32.68 -5.21
C ALA A 15 -5.09 32.15 -3.85
N LEU A 16 -6.03 31.20 -3.86
CA LEU A 16 -6.45 30.45 -2.69
C LEU A 16 -5.37 29.43 -2.38
N VAL A 17 -4.45 29.77 -1.50
CA VAL A 17 -3.52 28.81 -0.90
C VAL A 17 -4.31 27.96 0.09
N LEU A 18 -4.66 26.74 -0.32
CA LEU A 18 -5.30 25.76 0.54
C LEU A 18 -4.23 25.18 1.48
N MET A 19 -4.10 25.77 2.68
CA MET A 19 -3.37 25.15 3.78
C MET A 19 -4.17 23.95 4.28
N ILE A 20 -3.76 22.76 3.91
CA ILE A 20 -4.23 21.52 4.53
C ILE A 20 -3.54 21.42 5.88
N MET A 21 -4.22 21.84 6.96
CA MET A 21 -3.79 21.55 8.31
C MET A 21 -4.07 20.08 8.62
N PHE A 22 -3.01 19.28 8.68
CA PHE A 22 -3.06 17.97 9.30
C PHE A 22 -3.18 18.18 10.81
N THR A 23 -4.38 18.04 11.35
CA THR A 23 -4.60 17.90 12.79
C THR A 23 -4.10 16.53 13.23
N ALA A 24 -2.85 16.47 13.66
CA ALA A 24 -2.34 15.35 14.43
C ALA A 24 -3.07 15.33 15.77
N CYS A 25 -3.79 14.27 16.06
CA CYS A 25 -4.40 14.01 17.36
C CYS A 25 -3.26 13.69 18.34
N ALA A 26 -2.80 14.74 19.07
CA ALA A 26 -1.81 14.56 20.12
C ALA A 26 -2.50 14.07 21.38
N GLY A 27 -2.30 12.81 21.72
CA GLY A 27 -2.54 12.30 23.06
C GLY A 27 -1.56 12.97 24.04
N VAL A 28 -2.09 13.72 25.00
CA VAL A 28 -1.33 14.44 26.01
C VAL A 28 -0.73 13.46 27.01
N GLY A 29 0.59 13.31 26.95
CA GLY A 29 1.41 12.77 28.03
C GLY A 29 2.64 13.65 28.14
N ALA A 30 2.62 14.61 29.04
CA ALA A 30 3.76 15.48 29.29
C ALA A 30 4.89 14.70 29.97
N SER A 31 5.98 14.47 29.25
CA SER A 31 7.30 14.29 29.81
C SER A 31 8.30 15.06 28.95
N ASN A 32 8.86 16.11 29.52
CA ASN A 32 9.98 16.85 28.97
C ASN A 32 11.17 15.92 28.79
N SER A 33 11.38 15.47 27.53
CA SER A 33 12.68 15.08 27.02
C SER A 33 12.73 15.58 25.59
N ASN A 34 13.76 16.34 25.24
CA ASN A 34 14.13 16.66 23.87
C ASN A 34 14.50 15.34 23.15
N GLY A 35 13.51 14.49 22.86
CA GLY A 35 13.63 13.22 22.21
C GLY A 35 13.10 13.33 20.80
N LEU A 36 14.02 13.34 19.84
CA LEU A 36 13.74 13.08 18.44
C LEU A 36 12.90 11.80 18.36
N SER A 37 11.75 11.88 17.73
CA SER A 37 10.87 10.71 17.60
C SER A 37 11.55 9.69 16.69
N ASN A 38 11.85 8.49 17.21
CA ASN A 38 12.31 7.38 16.38
C ASN A 38 11.19 6.95 15.44
N LEU A 39 11.41 7.13 14.16
CA LEU A 39 10.50 6.75 13.10
C LEU A 39 11.03 5.46 12.44
N THR A 40 10.15 4.54 12.14
CA THR A 40 10.50 3.34 11.38
C THR A 40 10.09 3.54 9.92
N PHE A 41 11.04 3.43 9.01
CA PHE A 41 10.81 3.47 7.56
C PHE A 41 10.95 2.06 7.01
N SER A 42 9.84 1.50 6.54
CA SER A 42 9.85 0.22 5.83
C SER A 42 9.58 0.45 4.37
N GLY A 43 10.48 -0.05 3.51
CA GLY A 43 10.37 0.17 2.08
C GLY A 43 11.45 -0.54 1.27
N SER A 44 11.31 -0.51 -0.06
CA SER A 44 12.33 -1.05 -0.95
C SER A 44 13.52 -0.11 -1.06
N LEU A 45 14.73 -0.68 -1.00
CA LEU A 45 15.97 0.06 -1.17
C LEU A 45 16.11 0.49 -2.63
N VAL A 46 16.08 1.80 -2.87
CA VAL A 46 16.16 2.39 -4.22
C VAL A 46 17.59 2.68 -4.61
N SER A 47 18.37 3.26 -3.70
CA SER A 47 19.78 3.60 -3.94
C SER A 47 20.58 3.62 -2.65
N VAL A 48 21.88 3.43 -2.80
CA VAL A 48 22.89 3.55 -1.74
C VAL A 48 23.94 4.55 -2.23
N ASP A 49 24.23 5.56 -1.42
CA ASP A 49 25.26 6.54 -1.68
C ASP A 49 26.37 6.43 -0.61
N PRO A 50 27.46 5.73 -0.91
CA PRO A 50 28.56 5.56 0.05
C PRO A 50 29.31 6.85 0.36
N ALA A 51 29.35 7.78 -0.60
CA ALA A 51 30.09 9.04 -0.41
C ALA A 51 29.42 9.95 0.62
N HIS A 52 28.09 9.87 0.74
CA HIS A 52 27.29 10.64 1.68
C HIS A 52 26.73 9.80 2.83
N HIS A 53 27.17 8.55 2.97
CA HIS A 53 26.68 7.62 4.00
C HIS A 53 25.15 7.58 4.08
N SER A 54 24.46 7.51 2.92
CA SER A 54 23.02 7.58 2.86
C SER A 54 22.40 6.46 2.03
N VAL A 55 21.16 6.12 2.36
CA VAL A 55 20.31 5.22 1.60
C VAL A 55 19.00 5.89 1.28
N THR A 56 18.45 5.56 0.13
CA THR A 56 17.09 6.00 -0.24
C THR A 56 16.16 4.81 -0.27
N LEU A 57 15.10 4.86 0.52
CA LEU A 57 14.01 3.90 0.49
C LEU A 57 12.82 4.47 -0.28
N ASN A 58 12.10 3.60 -0.95
CA ASN A 58 10.75 3.89 -1.41
C ASN A 58 9.75 3.39 -0.36
N VAL A 59 9.16 4.33 0.33
CA VAL A 59 8.15 4.09 1.37
C VAL A 59 6.81 4.57 0.81
N ASN A 60 5.91 3.65 0.50
CA ASN A 60 4.56 3.99 -0.02
C ASN A 60 4.55 4.89 -1.27
N GLY A 61 5.49 4.66 -2.20
CA GLY A 61 5.61 5.46 -3.43
C GLY A 61 6.33 6.80 -3.26
N GLN A 62 6.75 7.14 -2.04
CA GLN A 62 7.59 8.31 -1.75
C GLN A 62 9.02 7.89 -1.43
N THR A 63 9.98 8.57 -2.03
CA THR A 63 11.38 8.36 -1.68
C THR A 63 11.73 9.07 -0.38
N LYS A 64 12.38 8.33 0.54
CA LYS A 64 12.90 8.86 1.81
C LYS A 64 14.39 8.58 1.86
N THR A 65 15.19 9.63 2.00
CA THR A 65 16.65 9.50 2.16
C THR A 65 16.98 9.54 3.65
N ILE A 66 17.75 8.55 4.08
CA ILE A 66 18.20 8.36 5.45
C ILE A 66 19.73 8.46 5.46
N ASN A 67 20.23 9.36 6.29
CA ASN A 67 21.65 9.69 6.39
C ASN A 67 22.32 8.98 7.58
N ASN A 68 23.63 9.11 7.67
CA ASN A 68 24.49 8.57 8.73
C ASN A 68 24.45 7.04 8.83
N ILE A 69 24.28 6.37 7.71
CA ILE A 69 24.34 4.90 7.67
C ILE A 69 25.81 4.47 7.90
N PRO A 70 26.08 3.55 8.84
CA PRO A 70 27.43 3.06 9.11
C PRO A 70 28.07 2.38 7.89
N ASP A 71 29.39 2.51 7.71
CA ASP A 71 30.14 1.97 6.57
C ASP A 71 29.97 0.47 6.34
N ASN A 72 29.98 -0.29 7.42
CA ASN A 72 29.76 -1.73 7.37
C ASN A 72 28.36 -2.11 6.86
N VAL A 73 27.37 -1.25 7.09
CA VAL A 73 26.00 -1.44 6.61
C VAL A 73 25.89 -0.98 5.15
N ILE A 74 26.48 0.18 4.81
CA ILE A 74 26.50 0.72 3.43
C ILE A 74 27.07 -0.31 2.45
N SER A 75 28.19 -0.90 2.80
CA SER A 75 28.87 -1.89 1.94
C SER A 75 27.99 -3.11 1.65
N ASN A 76 27.22 -3.56 2.65
CA ASN A 76 26.29 -4.67 2.49
C ASN A 76 25.05 -4.27 1.66
N LEU A 77 24.57 -3.04 1.81
CA LEU A 77 23.36 -2.58 1.13
C LEU A 77 23.57 -2.30 -0.36
N GLN A 78 24.77 -2.01 -0.81
CA GLN A 78 25.06 -1.75 -2.23
C GLN A 78 24.64 -2.90 -3.16
N THR A 79 24.78 -4.14 -2.71
CA THR A 79 24.38 -5.33 -3.47
C THR A 79 22.92 -5.73 -3.28
N GLN A 80 22.18 -4.97 -2.48
CA GLN A 80 20.82 -5.31 -2.03
C GLN A 80 19.75 -4.34 -2.56
N ILE A 81 20.09 -3.53 -3.57
CA ILE A 81 19.12 -2.61 -4.21
C ILE A 81 17.93 -3.41 -4.73
N GLY A 82 16.73 -2.92 -4.42
CA GLY A 82 15.45 -3.57 -4.73
C GLY A 82 14.88 -4.45 -3.61
N LYS A 83 15.69 -4.81 -2.59
CA LYS A 83 15.19 -5.55 -1.42
C LYS A 83 14.51 -4.63 -0.40
N PHE A 84 13.64 -5.22 0.41
CA PHE A 84 12.94 -4.50 1.48
C PHE A 84 13.79 -4.40 2.74
N TYR A 85 13.74 -3.21 3.34
CA TYR A 85 14.43 -2.90 4.59
C TYR A 85 13.52 -2.14 5.52
N SER A 86 13.66 -2.42 6.81
CA SER A 86 13.13 -1.61 7.90
C SER A 86 14.27 -0.86 8.55
N ILE A 87 14.21 0.47 8.55
CA ILE A 87 15.25 1.34 9.10
C ILE A 87 14.61 2.26 10.14
N GLN A 88 15.12 2.22 11.36
CA GLN A 88 14.76 3.20 12.38
C GLN A 88 15.64 4.43 12.24
N ALA A 89 15.02 5.60 12.14
CA ALA A 89 15.71 6.86 12.00
C ALA A 89 15.00 7.97 12.75
N SER A 90 15.75 8.97 13.17
CA SER A 90 15.23 10.17 13.81
C SER A 90 15.09 11.30 12.81
N GLN A 91 14.04 12.09 12.90
CA GLN A 91 13.90 13.28 12.07
C GLN A 91 14.71 14.43 12.68
N ASN A 92 15.58 15.00 11.87
CA ASN A 92 16.36 16.18 12.21
C ASN A 92 15.50 17.46 12.15
N SER A 93 15.97 18.53 12.78
CA SER A 93 15.29 19.83 12.76
C SER A 93 15.15 20.47 11.38
N ASP A 94 15.97 20.05 10.41
CA ASP A 94 15.94 20.47 9.01
C ASP A 94 14.99 19.62 8.14
N GLY A 95 14.29 18.64 8.75
CA GLY A 95 13.37 17.75 8.07
C GLY A 95 14.03 16.53 7.41
N THR A 96 15.36 16.39 7.50
CA THR A 96 16.09 15.18 7.05
C THR A 96 15.97 14.05 8.08
N TYR A 97 16.35 12.84 7.68
CA TYR A 97 16.33 11.65 8.55
C TYR A 97 17.74 11.12 8.73
N SER A 98 18.08 10.70 9.94
CA SER A 98 19.38 10.10 10.24
C SER A 98 19.27 8.94 11.22
N ILE A 99 20.16 7.97 11.11
CA ILE A 99 20.30 6.89 12.09
C ILE A 99 21.13 7.39 13.28
N GLU A 100 20.66 7.10 14.49
CA GLU A 100 21.46 7.25 15.70
C GLU A 100 22.37 6.03 15.86
N SER A 101 23.56 6.26 16.43
CA SER A 101 24.56 5.20 16.66
C SER A 101 23.97 4.07 17.51
N GLY A 102 23.91 2.86 16.93
CA GLY A 102 23.39 1.66 17.59
C GLY A 102 22.04 1.16 17.05
N THR A 103 21.46 1.81 16.05
CA THR A 103 20.19 1.42 15.47
C THR A 103 20.35 0.30 14.43
N ASN A 104 19.51 -0.72 14.48
CA ASN A 104 19.57 -1.85 13.58
C ASN A 104 18.97 -1.50 12.22
N VAL A 105 19.79 -1.59 11.18
CA VAL A 105 19.30 -1.78 9.81
C VAL A 105 19.09 -3.28 9.65
N THR A 106 17.85 -3.70 9.73
CA THR A 106 17.50 -5.11 9.61
C THR A 106 17.06 -5.37 8.16
N PRO A 107 17.76 -6.27 7.43
CA PRO A 107 17.13 -6.89 6.27
C PRO A 107 15.87 -7.55 6.79
N GLU A 108 14.72 -7.29 6.19
CA GLU A 108 13.58 -8.15 6.43
C GLU A 108 13.91 -9.51 5.82
N ALA A 109 14.33 -10.41 6.69
CA ALA A 109 14.77 -11.74 6.33
C ALA A 109 13.61 -12.49 5.68
N ASN A 110 13.94 -13.30 4.67
CA ASN A 110 13.19 -14.52 4.38
C ASN A 110 13.19 -15.36 5.66
N ASP A 111 12.23 -15.12 6.54
CA ASP A 111 12.09 -15.93 7.74
C ASP A 111 11.60 -17.31 7.36
N THR A 112 12.54 -18.26 7.45
CA THR A 112 12.19 -19.64 7.77
C THR A 112 11.49 -19.60 9.12
N PRO A 113 10.27 -20.14 9.28
CA PRO A 113 9.51 -20.01 10.52
C PRO A 113 10.21 -20.70 11.66
N ASP A 114 10.72 -19.93 12.62
CA ASP A 114 11.16 -20.47 13.91
C ASP A 114 9.93 -20.68 14.80
N SER A 115 9.70 -21.96 15.11
CA SER A 115 8.60 -22.45 15.90
C SER A 115 8.78 -22.10 17.36
N ASN A 116 8.20 -21.00 17.86
CA ASN A 116 7.62 -20.80 19.19
C ASN A 116 7.42 -19.31 19.54
N GLN A 117 6.48 -18.66 18.88
CA GLN A 117 5.75 -17.54 19.49
C GLN A 117 4.29 -17.60 19.06
N THR A 118 3.41 -17.89 20.00
CA THR A 118 1.96 -17.71 19.89
C THR A 118 1.64 -16.20 19.90
N THR A 119 2.03 -15.50 18.86
CA THR A 119 1.37 -14.29 18.41
C THR A 119 0.50 -14.70 17.24
N SER A 120 -0.77 -14.38 17.28
CA SER A 120 -1.69 -14.59 16.16
C SER A 120 -1.06 -13.99 14.90
N VAL A 121 -0.38 -14.84 14.12
CA VAL A 121 0.14 -14.45 12.81
C VAL A 121 -1.10 -14.21 11.95
N SER A 122 -1.45 -12.95 11.78
CA SER A 122 -2.39 -12.54 10.76
C SER A 122 -1.84 -13.07 9.44
N GLU A 123 -2.56 -13.98 8.78
CA GLU A 123 -2.21 -14.44 7.45
C GLU A 123 -1.89 -13.22 6.57
N PRO A 124 -0.80 -13.25 5.80
CA PRO A 124 -0.48 -12.11 4.94
C PRO A 124 -1.67 -11.85 4.02
N GLY A 125 -2.23 -10.66 4.10
CA GLY A 125 -3.35 -10.29 3.25
C GLY A 125 -2.93 -10.28 1.77
N SER A 126 -3.86 -10.57 0.87
CA SER A 126 -3.60 -10.53 -0.57
C SER A 126 -4.66 -9.73 -1.31
N ILE A 127 -4.31 -9.31 -2.51
CA ILE A 127 -5.21 -8.65 -3.45
C ILE A 127 -4.98 -9.18 -4.85
N ASP A 128 -6.06 -9.57 -5.53
CA ASP A 128 -6.05 -10.01 -6.92
C ASP A 128 -7.02 -9.15 -7.74
N PHE A 129 -6.56 -8.62 -8.85
CA PHE A 129 -7.38 -7.77 -9.72
C PHE A 129 -6.83 -7.69 -11.14
N ILE A 130 -7.63 -7.13 -12.03
CA ILE A 130 -7.21 -6.73 -13.37
C ILE A 130 -7.11 -5.23 -13.40
N GLY A 131 -5.97 -4.71 -13.88
CA GLY A 131 -5.74 -3.27 -13.91
C GLY A 131 -4.87 -2.84 -15.07
N SER A 132 -4.80 -1.52 -15.28
CA SER A 132 -3.99 -0.92 -16.34
C SER A 132 -2.68 -0.37 -15.75
N VAL A 133 -1.56 -0.80 -16.30
CA VAL A 133 -0.24 -0.30 -15.90
C VAL A 133 -0.12 1.18 -16.20
N GLN A 134 0.14 1.99 -15.19
CA GLN A 134 0.38 3.43 -15.33
C GLN A 134 1.87 3.72 -15.54
N SER A 135 2.70 3.02 -14.79
CA SER A 135 4.15 3.08 -14.94
C SER A 135 4.78 1.81 -14.38
N ALA A 136 5.94 1.45 -14.87
CA ALA A 136 6.74 0.36 -14.36
C ALA A 136 8.23 0.72 -14.40
N ASN A 137 8.94 0.37 -13.33
CA ASN A 137 10.38 0.43 -13.25
C ASN A 137 10.90 -0.85 -12.58
N ARG A 138 12.22 -1.01 -12.45
CA ARG A 138 12.82 -2.27 -11.99
C ARG A 138 12.34 -2.79 -10.62
N SER A 139 11.77 -1.94 -9.78
CA SER A 139 11.40 -2.28 -8.40
C SER A 139 9.95 -1.96 -8.05
N ILE A 140 9.24 -1.22 -8.92
CA ILE A 140 7.87 -0.77 -8.65
C ILE A 140 7.08 -0.77 -9.95
N ILE A 141 5.85 -1.26 -9.85
CA ILE A 141 4.82 -1.08 -10.86
C ILE A 141 3.63 -0.35 -10.23
N ILE A 142 3.12 0.66 -10.91
CA ILE A 142 1.89 1.34 -10.54
C ILE A 142 0.79 0.87 -11.46
N VAL A 143 -0.26 0.29 -10.88
CA VAL A 143 -1.40 -0.25 -11.62
C VAL A 143 -2.66 0.47 -11.20
N LYS A 144 -3.42 0.95 -12.17
CA LYS A 144 -4.75 1.52 -11.94
C LYS A 144 -5.74 0.39 -11.71
N MET A 145 -6.39 0.42 -10.56
CA MET A 145 -7.40 -0.55 -10.13
C MET A 145 -8.78 -0.26 -10.78
N PRO A 146 -9.75 -1.19 -10.66
CA PRO A 146 -11.12 -0.99 -11.15
C PRO A 146 -11.82 0.24 -10.56
N ASP A 147 -11.55 0.61 -9.30
CA ASP A 147 -12.08 1.80 -8.64
C ASP A 147 -11.44 3.11 -9.11
N SER A 148 -10.58 3.04 -10.12
CA SER A 148 -9.79 4.16 -10.66
C SER A 148 -8.67 4.65 -9.74
N SER A 149 -8.45 4.07 -8.58
CA SER A 149 -7.28 4.35 -7.75
C SER A 149 -6.01 3.71 -8.31
N ASN A 150 -4.87 4.22 -7.89
CA ASN A 150 -3.57 3.65 -8.23
C ASN A 150 -3.05 2.81 -7.06
N LEU A 151 -2.64 1.58 -7.36
CA LEU A 151 -1.94 0.71 -6.43
C LEU A 151 -0.46 0.64 -6.84
N SER A 152 0.41 1.00 -5.90
CA SER A 152 1.85 0.82 -6.06
C SER A 152 2.22 -0.57 -5.53
N LEU A 153 2.88 -1.34 -6.36
CA LEU A 153 3.34 -2.69 -6.06
C LEU A 153 4.85 -2.75 -6.15
N ALA A 154 5.48 -3.24 -5.13
CA ALA A 154 6.89 -3.59 -5.21
C ALA A 154 7.06 -4.82 -6.12
N VAL A 155 8.12 -4.82 -6.90
CA VAL A 155 8.53 -5.95 -7.75
C VAL A 155 9.91 -6.40 -7.31
N ASN A 156 10.08 -7.68 -7.11
CA ASN A 156 11.36 -8.27 -6.68
C ASN A 156 11.65 -9.58 -7.45
N GLY A 157 12.73 -10.26 -7.10
CA GLY A 157 13.13 -11.51 -7.77
C GLY A 157 12.18 -12.70 -7.56
N GLN A 158 11.17 -12.57 -6.70
CA GLN A 158 10.13 -13.57 -6.46
C GLN A 158 8.84 -13.28 -7.23
N THR A 159 8.72 -12.09 -7.85
CA THR A 159 7.58 -11.76 -8.69
C THR A 159 7.61 -12.63 -9.95
N ASP A 160 6.55 -13.40 -10.18
CA ASP A 160 6.44 -14.20 -11.41
C ASP A 160 6.15 -13.29 -12.61
N LEU A 161 7.13 -13.21 -13.51
CA LEU A 161 7.06 -12.48 -14.78
C LEU A 161 7.22 -13.40 -15.98
N THR A 162 7.02 -14.72 -15.82
CA THR A 162 7.26 -15.70 -16.87
C THR A 162 6.43 -15.40 -18.12
N GLN A 163 5.19 -14.93 -17.96
CA GLN A 163 4.30 -14.55 -19.06
C GLN A 163 4.72 -13.26 -19.79
N PHE A 164 5.66 -12.51 -19.22
CA PHE A 164 6.29 -11.34 -19.83
C PHE A 164 7.77 -11.60 -20.19
N ASN A 165 8.18 -12.88 -20.30
CA ASN A 165 9.57 -13.26 -20.59
C ASN A 165 10.59 -12.64 -19.60
N GLY A 166 10.23 -12.52 -18.34
CA GLY A 166 11.07 -11.93 -17.30
C GLY A 166 11.17 -10.39 -17.33
N SER A 167 10.42 -9.73 -18.21
CA SER A 167 10.37 -8.26 -18.29
C SER A 167 9.12 -7.74 -17.59
N LEU A 168 9.15 -6.47 -17.19
CA LEU A 168 7.94 -5.81 -16.67
C LEU A 168 6.98 -5.44 -17.83
N PRO A 169 5.66 -5.45 -17.59
CA PRO A 169 4.70 -4.96 -18.55
C PRO A 169 4.87 -3.46 -18.82
N ASN A 170 4.55 -3.03 -20.04
CA ASN A 170 4.63 -1.62 -20.43
C ASN A 170 3.45 -0.81 -19.89
N ALA A 171 3.67 0.51 -19.74
CA ALA A 171 2.58 1.43 -19.45
C ALA A 171 1.46 1.33 -20.52
N GLY A 172 0.21 1.38 -20.07
CA GLY A 172 -0.97 1.21 -20.91
C GLY A 172 -1.43 -0.24 -21.08
N GLN A 173 -0.60 -1.24 -20.77
CA GLN A 173 -1.02 -2.65 -20.81
C GLN A 173 -2.01 -2.97 -19.68
N THR A 174 -3.00 -3.79 -20.00
CA THR A 174 -3.90 -4.39 -19.01
C THR A 174 -3.29 -5.71 -18.53
N VAL A 175 -3.23 -5.87 -17.22
CA VAL A 175 -2.58 -7.01 -16.57
C VAL A 175 -3.46 -7.61 -15.47
N LYS A 176 -3.35 -8.91 -15.28
CA LYS A 176 -3.79 -9.59 -14.04
C LYS A 176 -2.69 -9.41 -13.02
N VAL A 177 -3.08 -9.01 -11.84
CA VAL A 177 -2.20 -8.75 -10.71
C VAL A 177 -2.58 -9.65 -9.56
N SER A 178 -1.61 -10.38 -9.02
CA SER A 178 -1.68 -10.96 -7.68
C SER A 178 -0.61 -10.31 -6.82
N ALA A 179 -0.99 -9.82 -5.66
CA ALA A 179 -0.07 -9.18 -4.74
C ALA A 179 -0.36 -9.56 -3.29
N THR A 180 0.68 -9.66 -2.50
CA THR A 180 0.61 -9.95 -1.06
C THR A 180 1.01 -8.72 -0.27
N ALA A 181 0.28 -8.44 0.79
CA ALA A 181 0.63 -7.39 1.73
C ALA A 181 1.79 -7.86 2.62
N ILE A 182 2.92 -7.20 2.51
CA ILE A 182 4.09 -7.43 3.37
C ILE A 182 4.38 -6.12 4.07
N ASN A 183 4.24 -6.12 5.39
CA ASN A 183 4.32 -4.91 6.19
C ASN A 183 3.32 -3.84 5.71
N GLU A 184 3.78 -2.67 5.32
CA GLU A 184 2.94 -1.56 4.85
C GLU A 184 2.82 -1.50 3.32
N SER A 185 3.40 -2.45 2.60
CA SER A 185 3.51 -2.43 1.15
C SER A 185 2.85 -3.65 0.53
N PHE A 186 2.38 -3.50 -0.70
CA PHE A 186 2.00 -4.64 -1.53
C PHE A 186 3.18 -5.05 -2.42
N VAL A 187 3.49 -6.34 -2.40
CA VAL A 187 4.49 -6.95 -3.27
C VAL A 187 3.78 -7.76 -4.33
N ALA A 188 4.03 -7.48 -5.60
CA ALA A 188 3.51 -8.28 -6.69
C ALA A 188 4.10 -9.70 -6.61
N THR A 189 3.24 -10.71 -6.51
CA THR A 189 3.63 -12.11 -6.55
C THR A 189 3.55 -12.66 -7.97
N ASP A 190 2.60 -12.18 -8.76
CA ASP A 190 2.38 -12.61 -10.12
C ASP A 190 1.82 -11.48 -10.98
N LEU A 191 2.36 -11.32 -12.18
CA LEU A 191 1.87 -10.40 -13.20
C LEU A 191 1.68 -11.18 -14.51
N LYS A 192 0.46 -11.13 -15.06
CA LYS A 192 0.10 -11.84 -16.29
C LYS A 192 -0.60 -10.93 -17.29
N PRO A 193 -0.40 -11.12 -18.60
CA PRO A 193 -1.25 -10.50 -19.60
C PRO A 193 -2.70 -10.99 -19.43
N THR A 194 -3.65 -10.12 -19.78
CA THR A 194 -5.07 -10.48 -19.80
C THR A 194 -5.44 -11.12 -21.14
N ASP A 195 -6.37 -12.07 -21.11
CA ASP A 195 -7.05 -12.59 -22.28
C ASP A 195 -8.51 -12.09 -22.36
N SER A 196 -9.24 -12.51 -23.41
CA SER A 196 -10.62 -12.07 -23.61
C SER A 196 -11.59 -12.56 -22.53
N GLY A 197 -11.30 -13.71 -21.92
CA GLY A 197 -12.10 -14.26 -20.82
C GLY A 197 -11.91 -13.46 -19.52
N ASP A 198 -10.70 -12.99 -19.29
CA ASP A 198 -10.35 -12.19 -18.13
C ASP A 198 -11.09 -10.86 -18.11
N LEU A 199 -11.27 -10.23 -19.27
CA LEU A 199 -11.90 -8.91 -19.39
C LEU A 199 -13.37 -8.90 -18.91
N GLN A 200 -14.02 -10.06 -18.80
CA GLN A 200 -15.35 -10.15 -18.19
C GLN A 200 -15.36 -9.85 -16.69
N ASN A 201 -14.22 -10.07 -16.03
CA ASN A 201 -14.04 -9.85 -14.60
C ASN A 201 -13.17 -8.62 -14.28
N GLN A 202 -12.91 -7.75 -15.27
CA GLN A 202 -12.04 -6.59 -15.10
C GLN A 202 -12.51 -5.57 -14.04
N ASN A 203 -13.78 -5.62 -13.65
CA ASN A 203 -14.35 -4.75 -12.62
C ASN A 203 -14.42 -5.42 -11.25
N THR A 204 -13.74 -6.56 -11.09
CA THR A 204 -13.76 -7.31 -9.84
C THR A 204 -12.39 -7.28 -9.17
N VAL A 205 -12.39 -7.12 -7.86
CA VAL A 205 -11.19 -7.23 -7.01
C VAL A 205 -11.45 -8.27 -5.94
N LYS A 206 -10.51 -9.18 -5.75
CA LYS A 206 -10.54 -10.17 -4.67
C LYS A 206 -9.54 -9.77 -3.60
N PHE A 207 -10.03 -9.67 -2.38
CA PHE A 207 -9.24 -9.36 -1.21
C PHE A 207 -9.19 -10.57 -0.29
N GLN A 208 -8.03 -10.77 0.34
CA GLN A 208 -7.88 -11.63 1.48
C GLN A 208 -7.35 -10.80 2.64
N GLY A 209 -8.11 -10.75 3.73
CA GLY A 209 -7.81 -9.82 4.81
C GLY A 209 -8.48 -10.22 6.12
N VAL A 210 -8.46 -9.31 7.08
CA VAL A 210 -9.03 -9.52 8.41
C VAL A 210 -10.04 -8.41 8.71
N THR A 211 -11.23 -8.79 9.14
CA THR A 211 -12.27 -7.82 9.52
C THR A 211 -11.84 -7.03 10.75
N THR A 212 -12.06 -5.71 10.71
CA THR A 212 -11.71 -4.81 11.81
C THR A 212 -12.83 -4.65 12.83
N GLN A 213 -14.07 -4.91 12.40
CA GLN A 213 -15.26 -4.89 13.24
C GLN A 213 -16.29 -5.90 12.75
N ALA A 214 -17.23 -6.29 13.63
CA ALA A 214 -18.34 -7.13 13.23
C ALA A 214 -19.27 -6.40 12.26
N VAL A 215 -19.83 -7.13 11.31
CA VAL A 215 -20.80 -6.57 10.35
C VAL A 215 -22.13 -6.32 11.08
N SER A 216 -22.60 -5.08 11.04
CA SER A 216 -23.86 -4.65 11.65
C SER A 216 -25.05 -4.71 10.65
N SER A 217 -26.19 -4.17 11.05
CA SER A 217 -27.41 -4.18 10.25
C SER A 217 -27.33 -3.38 8.94
N ASP A 218 -26.36 -2.45 8.83
CA ASP A 218 -26.08 -1.67 7.61
C ASP A 218 -25.39 -2.51 6.52
N ARG A 219 -24.99 -3.75 6.85
CA ARG A 219 -24.33 -4.70 5.95
C ARG A 219 -23.02 -4.13 5.36
N LEU A 220 -22.30 -3.29 6.10
CA LEU A 220 -21.03 -2.76 5.70
C LEU A 220 -19.92 -3.64 6.27
N ILE A 221 -19.06 -4.21 5.40
CA ILE A 221 -17.89 -4.97 5.82
C ILE A 221 -16.69 -4.05 5.86
N HIS A 222 -15.98 -4.04 6.99
CA HIS A 222 -14.73 -3.33 7.19
C HIS A 222 -13.62 -4.34 7.44
N PHE A 223 -12.56 -4.27 6.65
CA PHE A 223 -11.43 -5.18 6.79
C PHE A 223 -10.12 -4.51 6.40
N THR A 224 -9.03 -5.11 6.81
CA THR A 224 -7.68 -4.70 6.41
C THR A 224 -7.01 -5.78 5.56
N VAL A 225 -6.21 -5.34 4.59
CA VAL A 225 -5.27 -6.16 3.84
C VAL A 225 -3.89 -5.57 4.10
N GLY A 226 -3.08 -6.23 4.89
CA GLY A 226 -1.94 -5.58 5.51
C GLY A 226 -2.37 -4.36 6.33
N ASN A 227 -1.75 -3.22 6.09
CA ASN A 227 -2.07 -1.97 6.78
C ASN A 227 -3.11 -1.08 6.06
N ARG A 228 -3.68 -1.55 4.94
CA ARG A 228 -4.72 -0.80 4.22
C ARG A 228 -6.11 -1.23 4.66
N SER A 229 -6.92 -0.25 4.98
CA SER A 229 -8.33 -0.45 5.36
C SER A 229 -9.23 -0.34 4.13
N PHE A 230 -10.21 -1.22 4.08
CA PHE A 230 -11.23 -1.27 3.04
C PHE A 230 -12.61 -1.35 3.68
N SER A 231 -13.62 -0.81 3.00
CA SER A 231 -15.00 -0.83 3.46
C SER A 231 -15.94 -0.88 2.26
N TYR A 232 -16.81 -1.91 2.24
CA TYR A 232 -17.74 -2.10 1.13
C TYR A 232 -19.10 -2.57 1.65
N PRO A 233 -20.24 -2.09 1.06
CA PRO A 233 -21.53 -2.65 1.34
C PRO A 233 -21.64 -4.08 0.78
N ILE A 234 -22.17 -4.99 1.58
CA ILE A 234 -22.50 -6.36 1.17
C ILE A 234 -23.87 -6.33 0.52
N VAL A 235 -23.95 -6.60 -0.78
CA VAL A 235 -25.25 -6.62 -1.49
C VAL A 235 -26.17 -7.71 -0.93
N SER A 236 -27.47 -7.54 -1.08
CA SER A 236 -28.45 -8.51 -0.56
C SER A 236 -28.35 -9.89 -1.22
N THR A 237 -27.84 -9.95 -2.45
CA THR A 237 -27.62 -11.17 -3.23
C THR A 237 -26.21 -11.75 -3.06
N ALA A 238 -25.37 -11.17 -2.19
CA ALA A 238 -24.02 -11.65 -1.98
C ALA A 238 -24.00 -13.10 -1.49
N GLU A 239 -23.09 -13.89 -2.02
CA GLU A 239 -22.77 -15.21 -1.46
C GLU A 239 -22.02 -15.04 -0.15
N LEU A 240 -22.57 -15.59 0.93
CA LEU A 240 -21.96 -15.54 2.27
C LEU A 240 -21.58 -16.96 2.69
N LYS A 241 -20.53 -17.47 2.04
CA LYS A 241 -19.99 -18.82 2.31
C LYS A 241 -19.46 -18.86 3.75
N ASP A 242 -19.72 -19.96 4.44
CA ASP A 242 -19.30 -20.18 5.84
C ASP A 242 -19.99 -19.27 6.89
N PHE A 243 -20.90 -18.38 6.48
CA PHE A 243 -21.67 -17.48 7.35
C PHE A 243 -23.18 -17.74 7.34
N ASN A 244 -23.59 -18.92 6.86
CA ASN A 244 -25.00 -19.35 6.76
C ASN A 244 -25.90 -18.32 6.03
N GLY A 245 -25.37 -17.60 5.06
CA GLY A 245 -26.08 -16.55 4.33
C GLY A 245 -26.35 -15.28 5.15
N ASN A 246 -25.83 -15.18 6.37
CA ASN A 246 -26.07 -14.05 7.27
C ASN A 246 -24.81 -13.18 7.44
N ALA A 247 -24.86 -11.95 6.92
CA ALA A 247 -23.74 -11.01 7.02
C ALA A 247 -23.41 -10.66 8.50
N GLN A 248 -24.39 -10.60 9.39
CA GLN A 248 -24.18 -10.30 10.80
C GLN A 248 -23.44 -11.41 11.58
N SER A 249 -23.27 -12.59 10.96
CA SER A 249 -22.42 -13.64 11.51
C SER A 249 -20.93 -13.41 11.28
N ILE A 250 -20.56 -12.39 10.49
CA ILE A 250 -19.16 -12.01 10.27
C ILE A 250 -18.70 -11.19 11.48
N ALA A 251 -17.92 -11.80 12.34
CA ALA A 251 -17.37 -11.16 13.53
C ALA A 251 -16.15 -10.27 13.22
N SER A 252 -15.73 -9.45 14.16
CA SER A 252 -14.43 -8.79 14.12
C SER A 252 -13.29 -9.80 14.19
N ALA A 253 -12.10 -9.42 13.70
CA ALA A 253 -10.90 -10.25 13.66
C ALA A 253 -11.08 -11.60 12.93
N THR A 254 -12.05 -11.68 12.00
CA THR A 254 -12.27 -12.85 11.15
C THR A 254 -11.42 -12.73 9.89
N SER A 255 -10.64 -13.77 9.56
CA SER A 255 -9.94 -13.86 8.29
C SER A 255 -10.96 -14.14 7.18
N VAL A 256 -11.02 -13.27 6.18
CA VAL A 256 -12.03 -13.32 5.12
C VAL A 256 -11.43 -13.20 3.73
N LYS A 257 -12.08 -13.85 2.77
CA LYS A 257 -11.97 -13.55 1.35
C LYS A 257 -13.17 -12.73 0.95
N VAL A 258 -12.95 -11.58 0.33
CA VAL A 258 -14.01 -10.66 -0.09
C VAL A 258 -13.85 -10.39 -1.58
N GLU A 259 -14.87 -10.73 -2.36
CA GLU A 259 -14.92 -10.36 -3.78
C GLU A 259 -15.78 -9.11 -3.93
N VAL A 260 -15.19 -8.07 -4.49
CA VAL A 260 -15.83 -6.76 -4.67
C VAL A 260 -16.00 -6.47 -6.14
N GLN A 261 -17.22 -6.22 -6.57
CA GLN A 261 -17.53 -5.76 -7.92
C GLN A 261 -17.67 -4.24 -7.93
N PHE A 262 -17.03 -3.60 -8.89
CA PHE A 262 -17.04 -2.16 -9.08
C PHE A 262 -17.98 -1.74 -10.21
N ASN A 263 -18.70 -0.64 -9.97
CA ASN A 263 -19.42 0.10 -10.97
C ASN A 263 -18.89 1.55 -10.94
N GLY A 264 -18.01 1.88 -11.87
CA GLY A 264 -17.18 3.08 -11.76
C GLY A 264 -16.30 3.02 -10.52
N THR A 265 -16.36 4.03 -9.66
CA THR A 265 -15.58 4.09 -8.40
C THR A 265 -16.28 3.45 -7.20
N SER A 266 -17.52 3.02 -7.35
CA SER A 266 -18.30 2.43 -6.26
C SER A 266 -18.15 0.92 -6.27
N GLY A 267 -17.63 0.34 -5.18
CA GLY A 267 -17.49 -1.09 -4.99
C GLY A 267 -18.58 -1.67 -4.09
N SER A 268 -18.95 -2.92 -4.35
CA SER A 268 -19.87 -3.70 -3.52
C SER A 268 -19.39 -5.12 -3.36
N ALA A 269 -19.40 -5.66 -2.15
CA ALA A 269 -19.05 -7.04 -1.86
C ALA A 269 -20.15 -7.98 -2.36
N ILE A 270 -19.79 -8.89 -3.26
CA ILE A 270 -20.68 -9.86 -3.91
C ILE A 270 -20.45 -11.29 -3.43
N ASP A 271 -19.29 -11.58 -2.86
CA ASP A 271 -18.94 -12.86 -2.23
C ASP A 271 -18.09 -12.57 -0.97
N VAL A 272 -18.43 -13.23 0.13
CA VAL A 272 -17.63 -13.21 1.36
C VAL A 272 -17.55 -14.63 1.90
N SER A 273 -16.33 -15.11 2.10
CA SER A 273 -16.08 -16.43 2.70
C SER A 273 -15.02 -16.35 3.80
N ASN A 274 -15.03 -17.35 4.68
CA ASN A 274 -13.99 -17.49 5.70
C ASN A 274 -12.69 -17.99 5.06
N ASN A 275 -11.57 -17.38 5.40
CA ASN A 275 -10.24 -17.79 4.92
C ASN A 275 -9.50 -18.70 5.91
N SER A 276 -10.07 -18.97 7.09
CA SER A 276 -9.47 -19.81 8.12
C SER A 276 -9.64 -21.31 7.75
N ARG A 277 -8.81 -21.81 6.83
CA ARG A 277 -8.67 -23.25 6.56
C ARG A 277 -7.22 -23.63 6.49
#